data_a6e0d8e5dd7575ecd782c6faaa55bea2
#
_entry.id   a6e0d8e5dd7575ecd782c6faaa55bea2
#
_cell.length_a   1.000
_cell.length_b   1.000
_cell.length_c   1.000
_cell.angle_alpha   90.00
_cell.angle_beta   90.00
_cell.angle_gamma   90.00
#
_symmetry.space_group_name_H-M   'P 1'
#
loop_
_entity.id
_entity.type
_entity.pdbx_description
1 polymer ?
#
loop_
_entity_poly.entity_id
_entity_poly.type
_entity_poly.pdbx_seq_one_letter_code
_entity_poly.pdbx_strand_id
1 'polypeptide(L)'
;MLEFPTWKKIWLWGITLAFMAAALPSLFSLANVAWPKALPEPMVNLGLDLAGGSHILLEANPAQVRAQRLENMEESVRARLRNAEPRIRIGDISSSGGKLSFTVRDPAQIDAAREQVLPLTYGAGLTGQRDWTFEVLDEDRIVLTPTDEGIEQAVTNAMDSATEVVRKRIDELGTREPTIIRQGAQRIVVQVPGLDDPGALKALLGQTAKLEFKLVDTAAAPSDVAQGIAPPGSEIVPYADPASEGIAAIAVRRLGGIKGDSLTDAMQTFEQQTNEPVVSITFDQQGGAKFAKLTTENVNKPFAIILDGKVLSAPNINEPILGGSAQISGRFTVESANQLAISLRSGALPVDLTVVEERTVGPDLGADSIRKGMIAMLVGTVALMAFIVATYGRFGLYACAALVINVLMILGVMAIVNTTLTCRALPVSC
;
A
#
# COMPACT_ATOMS: atom_id res chain seq x y z
N MET A 1 40.46 44.67 9.08
CA MET A 1 38.96 44.59 9.10
C MET A 1 38.51 43.98 7.80
N LEU A 2 37.75 42.92 7.85
CA LEU A 2 37.14 42.30 6.66
C LEU A 2 35.98 43.18 6.19
N GLU A 3 36.26 44.06 5.20
CA GLU A 3 35.19 44.85 4.57
C GLU A 3 34.48 44.01 3.54
N PHE A 4 33.31 43.48 3.91
CA PHE A 4 32.43 42.82 2.95
C PHE A 4 31.84 43.87 1.98
N PRO A 5 31.84 43.63 0.67
CA PRO A 5 31.19 44.52 -0.29
C PRO A 5 29.67 44.59 0.00
N THR A 6 29.06 45.75 -0.24
CA THR A 6 27.67 46.05 0.13
C THR A 6 26.68 45.05 -0.40
N TRP A 7 26.86 44.50 -1.61
CA TRP A 7 25.97 43.49 -2.19
C TRP A 7 25.98 42.17 -1.41
N LYS A 8 27.13 41.73 -0.85
CA LYS A 8 27.21 40.54 0.02
C LYS A 8 26.49 40.73 1.33
N LYS A 9 26.56 41.96 1.91
CA LYS A 9 25.82 42.29 3.13
C LYS A 9 24.32 42.23 2.90
N ILE A 10 23.83 42.79 1.79
CA ILE A 10 22.41 42.76 1.42
C ILE A 10 21.95 41.33 1.21
N TRP A 11 22.73 40.51 0.51
CA TRP A 11 22.40 39.10 0.24
C TRP A 11 22.35 38.25 1.49
N LEU A 12 23.33 38.39 2.40
CA LEU A 12 23.35 37.70 3.70
C LEU A 12 22.13 38.08 4.56
N TRP A 13 21.82 39.38 4.69
CA TRP A 13 20.67 39.84 5.43
C TRP A 13 19.35 39.40 4.79
N GLY A 14 19.28 39.40 3.46
CA GLY A 14 18.09 38.91 2.73
C GLY A 14 17.78 37.43 3.02
N ILE A 15 18.81 36.58 2.97
CA ILE A 15 18.68 35.16 3.32
C ILE A 15 18.25 34.96 4.79
N THR A 16 18.94 35.68 5.70
CA THR A 16 18.62 35.60 7.15
C THR A 16 17.18 35.98 7.41
N LEU A 17 16.70 37.08 6.82
CA LEU A 17 15.30 37.53 6.95
C LEU A 17 14.31 36.55 6.30
N ALA A 18 14.66 35.95 5.17
CA ALA A 18 13.81 34.95 4.51
C ALA A 18 13.60 33.70 5.41
N PHE A 19 14.69 33.16 5.99
CA PHE A 19 14.58 32.04 6.92
C PHE A 19 13.84 32.41 8.23
N MET A 20 14.07 33.60 8.75
CA MET A 20 13.32 34.09 9.91
C MET A 20 11.81 34.22 9.59
N ALA A 21 11.46 34.73 8.40
CA ALA A 21 10.08 34.83 7.95
C ALA A 21 9.42 33.45 7.81
N ALA A 22 10.16 32.44 7.35
CA ALA A 22 9.70 31.06 7.23
C ALA A 22 9.46 30.39 8.61
N ALA A 23 10.10 30.87 9.69
CA ALA A 23 9.84 30.38 11.05
C ALA A 23 8.57 30.96 11.68
N LEU A 24 8.06 32.09 11.16
CA LEU A 24 6.89 32.78 11.75
C LEU A 24 5.63 31.92 11.84
N PRO A 25 5.20 31.15 10.81
CA PRO A 25 4.00 30.35 10.90
C PRO A 25 4.05 29.34 12.06
N SER A 26 5.21 28.71 12.27
CA SER A 26 5.42 27.77 13.38
C SER A 26 5.32 28.45 14.76
N LEU A 27 5.81 29.68 14.89
CA LEU A 27 5.72 30.46 16.12
C LEU A 27 4.26 30.93 16.38
N PHE A 28 3.53 31.34 15.33
CA PHE A 28 2.13 31.74 15.43
C PHE A 28 1.24 30.56 15.84
N SER A 29 1.49 29.37 15.29
CA SER A 29 0.77 28.16 15.70
C SER A 29 1.03 27.79 17.16
N LEU A 30 2.26 27.94 17.65
CA LEU A 30 2.63 27.73 19.06
C LEU A 30 1.91 28.73 20.02
N ALA A 31 1.67 29.94 19.52
CA ALA A 31 0.97 30.99 20.27
C ALA A 31 -0.57 30.94 20.13
N ASN A 32 -1.12 29.94 19.44
CA ASN A 32 -2.56 29.80 19.10
C ASN A 32 -3.13 31.03 18.35
N VAL A 33 -2.30 31.70 17.55
CA VAL A 33 -2.72 32.84 16.71
C VAL A 33 -2.93 32.36 15.27
N ALA A 34 -4.09 32.69 14.69
CA ALA A 34 -4.44 32.30 13.34
C ALA A 34 -3.50 32.94 12.30
N TRP A 35 -2.88 32.12 11.44
CA TRP A 35 -2.07 32.59 10.32
C TRP A 35 -2.96 33.02 9.15
N PRO A 36 -2.61 34.09 8.42
CA PRO A 36 -3.38 34.53 7.23
C PRO A 36 -3.36 33.49 6.12
N LYS A 37 -4.51 32.97 5.69
CA LYS A 37 -4.66 31.92 4.65
C LYS A 37 -4.09 32.27 3.27
N ALA A 38 -3.73 33.54 3.03
CA ALA A 38 -3.16 33.98 1.74
C ALA A 38 -1.62 33.78 1.63
N LEU A 39 -0.94 33.42 2.73
CA LEU A 39 0.50 33.22 2.76
C LEU A 39 0.84 31.72 2.88
N PRO A 40 1.98 31.28 2.31
CA PRO A 40 2.46 29.91 2.51
C PRO A 40 2.65 29.62 4.00
N GLU A 41 2.27 28.43 4.43
CA GLU A 41 2.37 27.96 5.82
C GLU A 41 3.47 26.89 5.96
N PRO A 42 4.76 27.22 5.87
CA PRO A 42 5.81 26.28 6.21
C PRO A 42 5.76 25.99 7.73
N MET A 43 5.38 24.77 8.10
CA MET A 43 5.30 24.36 9.50
C MET A 43 6.37 23.33 9.83
N VAL A 44 6.87 23.36 11.05
CA VAL A 44 7.73 22.29 11.59
C VAL A 44 6.83 21.15 12.04
N ASN A 45 7.03 19.95 11.47
CA ASN A 45 6.28 18.77 11.82
C ASN A 45 6.81 18.15 13.12
N LEU A 46 5.90 17.75 14.01
CA LEU A 46 6.23 17.08 15.26
C LEU A 46 6.24 15.57 15.05
N GLY A 47 7.30 14.91 15.47
CA GLY A 47 7.39 13.44 15.41
C GLY A 47 6.45 12.76 16.40
N LEU A 48 6.33 11.42 16.29
CA LEU A 48 5.45 10.59 17.11
C LEU A 48 5.59 10.84 18.63
N ASP A 49 6.83 11.04 19.08
CA ASP A 49 7.15 11.26 20.51
C ASP A 49 6.57 12.56 21.07
N LEU A 50 6.29 13.54 20.18
CA LEU A 50 5.81 14.87 20.55
C LEU A 50 4.35 15.07 20.17
N ALA A 51 3.94 14.64 18.98
CA ALA A 51 2.56 14.79 18.50
C ALA A 51 1.61 13.74 19.07
N GLY A 52 2.14 12.64 19.65
CA GLY A 52 1.38 11.42 19.83
C GLY A 52 1.12 10.72 18.50
N GLY A 53 0.38 9.63 18.51
CA GLY A 53 0.00 8.90 17.30
C GLY A 53 0.21 7.41 17.40
N SER A 54 0.12 6.72 16.26
CA SER A 54 0.15 5.27 16.17
C SER A 54 1.46 4.76 15.58
N HIS A 55 2.04 3.73 16.22
CA HIS A 55 3.18 2.94 15.73
C HIS A 55 2.70 1.51 15.53
N ILE A 56 2.77 1.02 14.31
CA ILE A 56 2.35 -0.33 13.93
C ILE A 56 3.50 -1.06 13.26
N LEU A 57 3.78 -2.28 13.72
CA LEU A 57 4.70 -3.20 13.06
C LEU A 57 3.88 -4.23 12.29
N LEU A 58 4.03 -4.24 10.98
CA LEU A 58 3.40 -5.17 10.07
C LEU A 58 4.39 -6.26 9.66
N GLU A 59 3.95 -7.51 9.58
CA GLU A 59 4.74 -8.66 9.15
C GLU A 59 4.04 -9.39 8.02
N ALA A 60 4.78 -9.69 6.96
CA ALA A 60 4.29 -10.45 5.81
C ALA A 60 4.47 -11.95 6.02
N ASN A 61 3.57 -12.75 5.43
CA ASN A 61 3.67 -14.20 5.42
C ASN A 61 4.38 -14.71 4.15
N PRO A 62 5.64 -15.19 4.22
CA PRO A 62 6.39 -15.64 3.05
C PRO A 62 5.77 -16.88 2.36
N ALA A 63 5.03 -17.70 3.11
CA ALA A 63 4.37 -18.87 2.55
C ALA A 63 3.30 -18.49 1.52
N GLN A 64 2.62 -17.35 1.74
CA GLN A 64 1.64 -16.82 0.80
C GLN A 64 2.29 -16.32 -0.48
N VAL A 65 3.43 -15.64 -0.40
CA VAL A 65 4.20 -15.21 -1.59
C VAL A 65 4.61 -16.42 -2.42
N ARG A 66 5.03 -17.51 -1.76
CA ARG A 66 5.35 -18.78 -2.45
C ARG A 66 4.13 -19.38 -3.14
N ALA A 67 2.99 -19.44 -2.49
CA ALA A 67 1.75 -19.95 -3.06
C ALA A 67 1.28 -19.14 -4.27
N GLN A 68 1.29 -17.81 -4.15
CA GLN A 68 0.93 -16.89 -5.24
C GLN A 68 1.87 -17.04 -6.44
N ARG A 69 3.17 -17.26 -6.18
CA ARG A 69 4.16 -17.45 -7.24
C ARG A 69 3.93 -18.75 -8.01
N LEU A 70 3.53 -19.82 -7.30
CA LEU A 70 3.16 -21.09 -7.93
C LEU A 70 1.91 -20.94 -8.82
N GLU A 71 0.90 -20.23 -8.35
CA GLU A 71 -0.33 -19.95 -9.08
C GLU A 71 -0.05 -19.10 -10.35
N ASN A 72 0.74 -18.05 -10.22
CA ASN A 72 1.13 -17.22 -11.37
C ASN A 72 1.96 -18.00 -12.40
N MET A 73 2.82 -18.92 -11.95
CA MET A 73 3.57 -19.80 -12.85
C MET A 73 2.62 -20.79 -13.54
N GLU A 74 1.65 -21.37 -12.84
CA GLU A 74 0.63 -22.24 -13.46
C GLU A 74 -0.13 -21.51 -14.55
N GLU A 75 -0.63 -20.29 -14.29
CA GLU A 75 -1.32 -19.48 -15.29
C GLU A 75 -0.43 -19.19 -16.51
N SER A 76 0.85 -18.84 -16.27
CA SER A 76 1.82 -18.52 -17.31
C SER A 76 2.12 -19.73 -18.20
N VAL A 77 2.35 -20.90 -17.58
CA VAL A 77 2.58 -22.17 -18.28
C VAL A 77 1.37 -22.55 -19.13
N ARG A 78 0.15 -22.49 -18.54
CA ARG A 78 -1.09 -22.80 -19.27
C ARG A 78 -1.29 -21.86 -20.46
N ALA A 79 -1.08 -20.57 -20.27
CA ALA A 79 -1.23 -19.58 -21.34
C ALA A 79 -0.21 -19.80 -22.46
N ARG A 80 1.06 -20.04 -22.10
CA ARG A 80 2.16 -20.22 -23.06
C ARG A 80 1.97 -21.46 -23.91
N LEU A 81 1.68 -22.60 -23.28
CA LEU A 81 1.51 -23.90 -23.98
C LEU A 81 0.21 -23.94 -24.79
N ARG A 82 -0.84 -23.26 -24.39
CA ARG A 82 -2.07 -23.13 -25.17
C ARG A 82 -1.90 -22.30 -26.42
N ASN A 83 -1.05 -21.26 -26.37
CA ASN A 83 -0.79 -20.33 -27.48
C ASN A 83 0.41 -20.77 -28.36
N ALA A 84 1.07 -21.88 -28.04
CA ALA A 84 2.16 -22.43 -28.86
C ALA A 84 1.66 -22.96 -30.20
N GLU A 85 2.50 -22.87 -31.21
CA GLU A 85 2.26 -23.43 -32.54
C GLU A 85 3.35 -24.51 -32.88
N PRO A 86 2.99 -25.81 -32.91
CA PRO A 86 1.65 -26.38 -32.68
C PRO A 86 1.23 -26.33 -31.22
N ARG A 87 -0.08 -26.27 -30.96
CA ARG A 87 -0.65 -26.23 -29.62
C ARG A 87 -0.26 -27.45 -28.79
N ILE A 88 0.33 -27.26 -27.63
CA ILE A 88 0.78 -28.31 -26.72
C ILE A 88 -0.33 -28.63 -25.72
N ARG A 89 -0.77 -29.88 -25.69
CA ARG A 89 -1.80 -30.36 -24.75
C ARG A 89 -1.13 -30.92 -23.51
N ILE A 90 -1.53 -30.40 -22.38
CA ILE A 90 -1.05 -30.85 -21.06
C ILE A 90 -2.14 -31.62 -20.31
N GLY A 91 -1.73 -32.47 -19.38
CA GLY A 91 -2.58 -33.12 -18.43
C GLY A 91 -2.89 -32.21 -17.23
N ASP A 92 -3.20 -32.86 -16.11
CA ASP A 92 -3.47 -32.11 -14.87
C ASP A 92 -2.22 -31.44 -14.34
N ILE A 93 -2.36 -30.20 -13.91
CA ILE A 93 -1.30 -29.46 -13.22
C ILE A 93 -1.53 -29.59 -11.72
N SER A 94 -0.47 -29.95 -11.01
CA SER A 94 -0.45 -30.03 -9.56
C SER A 94 0.58 -29.05 -9.00
N SER A 95 0.17 -28.25 -8.01
CA SER A 95 1.04 -27.36 -7.23
C SER A 95 1.41 -27.93 -5.84
N SER A 96 1.24 -29.23 -5.65
CA SER A 96 1.46 -29.92 -4.38
C SER A 96 2.95 -29.92 -3.97
N GLY A 97 3.20 -29.77 -2.67
CA GLY A 97 4.56 -29.83 -2.13
C GLY A 97 5.45 -28.63 -2.47
N GLY A 98 4.85 -27.49 -2.86
CA GLY A 98 5.61 -26.28 -3.20
C GLY A 98 6.34 -26.34 -4.54
N LYS A 99 5.94 -27.27 -5.41
CA LYS A 99 6.46 -27.47 -6.76
C LYS A 99 5.30 -27.49 -7.75
N LEU A 100 5.52 -27.01 -8.95
CA LEU A 100 4.55 -27.11 -10.03
C LEU A 100 4.91 -28.30 -10.91
N SER A 101 4.02 -29.29 -11.06
CA SER A 101 4.21 -30.45 -11.89
C SER A 101 3.06 -30.66 -12.85
N PHE A 102 3.37 -31.01 -14.11
CA PHE A 102 2.36 -31.33 -15.12
C PHE A 102 2.92 -32.34 -16.14
N THR A 103 2.03 -33.09 -16.78
CA THR A 103 2.39 -34.03 -17.81
C THR A 103 2.06 -33.45 -19.20
N VAL A 104 2.92 -33.72 -20.17
CA VAL A 104 2.67 -33.43 -21.58
C VAL A 104 2.00 -34.66 -22.18
N ARG A 105 0.78 -34.50 -22.75
CA ARG A 105 0.01 -35.65 -23.25
C ARG A 105 0.66 -36.39 -24.41
N ASP A 106 1.48 -35.69 -25.19
CA ASP A 106 2.21 -36.24 -26.31
C ASP A 106 3.72 -36.16 -26.02
N PRO A 107 4.41 -37.28 -25.72
CA PRO A 107 5.83 -37.26 -25.40
C PRO A 107 6.70 -36.67 -26.52
N ALA A 108 6.25 -36.74 -27.79
CA ALA A 108 6.97 -36.15 -28.92
C ALA A 108 7.02 -34.58 -28.83
N GLN A 109 6.15 -33.96 -28.05
CA GLN A 109 6.10 -32.51 -27.86
C GLN A 109 6.87 -32.02 -26.63
N ILE A 110 7.59 -32.89 -25.89
CA ILE A 110 8.26 -32.52 -24.63
C ILE A 110 9.34 -31.46 -24.87
N ASP A 111 10.12 -31.60 -25.96
CA ASP A 111 11.15 -30.60 -26.29
C ASP A 111 10.54 -29.25 -26.68
N ALA A 112 9.45 -29.26 -27.42
CA ALA A 112 8.71 -28.05 -27.74
C ALA A 112 8.10 -27.40 -26.45
N ALA A 113 7.57 -28.21 -25.54
CA ALA A 113 7.09 -27.75 -24.25
C ALA A 113 8.22 -27.13 -23.41
N ARG A 114 9.38 -27.79 -23.40
CA ARG A 114 10.59 -27.29 -22.73
C ARG A 114 11.01 -25.92 -23.26
N GLU A 115 11.07 -25.75 -24.58
CA GLU A 115 11.45 -24.50 -25.23
C GLU A 115 10.50 -23.35 -24.86
N GLN A 116 9.20 -23.63 -24.76
CA GLN A 116 8.20 -22.64 -24.37
C GLN A 116 8.22 -22.29 -22.88
N VAL A 117 8.52 -23.25 -21.99
CA VAL A 117 8.49 -23.06 -20.55
C VAL A 117 9.81 -22.53 -19.99
N LEU A 118 10.95 -22.90 -20.61
CA LEU A 118 12.27 -22.51 -20.13
C LEU A 118 12.44 -20.99 -19.98
N PRO A 119 11.94 -20.13 -20.87
CA PRO A 119 12.01 -18.68 -20.69
C PRO A 119 11.27 -18.16 -19.45
N LEU A 120 10.24 -18.87 -18.97
CA LEU A 120 9.49 -18.52 -17.77
C LEU A 120 10.27 -18.80 -16.48
N THR A 121 11.32 -19.62 -16.54
CA THR A 121 12.16 -19.99 -15.39
C THR A 121 13.20 -18.93 -15.04
N TYR A 122 13.47 -17.99 -15.94
CA TYR A 122 14.40 -16.89 -15.69
C TYR A 122 13.70 -15.80 -14.87
N GLY A 123 14.41 -15.30 -13.87
CA GLY A 123 13.94 -14.16 -13.08
C GLY A 123 13.95 -12.87 -13.88
N ALA A 124 13.13 -11.93 -13.47
CA ALA A 124 13.13 -10.56 -13.99
C ALA A 124 14.39 -9.76 -13.60
N GLY A 125 15.33 -10.37 -12.85
CA GLY A 125 16.56 -9.73 -12.39
C GLY A 125 17.64 -9.62 -13.47
N LEU A 126 18.48 -8.59 -13.36
CA LEU A 126 19.62 -8.31 -14.25
C LEU A 126 20.74 -9.38 -14.18
N THR A 127 20.67 -10.33 -13.25
CA THR A 127 21.73 -11.31 -12.97
C THR A 127 21.69 -12.54 -13.86
N GLY A 128 20.60 -12.75 -14.66
CA GLY A 128 20.46 -13.93 -15.51
C GLY A 128 20.32 -15.25 -14.74
N GLN A 129 20.19 -15.20 -13.42
CA GLN A 129 19.95 -16.37 -12.59
C GLN A 129 18.53 -16.90 -12.80
N ARG A 130 18.38 -18.20 -12.66
CA ARG A 130 17.06 -18.85 -12.76
C ARG A 130 16.37 -18.81 -11.40
N ASP A 131 15.16 -18.31 -11.40
CA ASP A 131 14.29 -18.31 -10.22
C ASP A 131 13.61 -19.66 -10.00
N TRP A 132 13.67 -20.54 -11.01
CA TRP A 132 13.06 -21.86 -11.00
C TRP A 132 14.03 -22.88 -11.54
N THR A 133 14.10 -24.06 -10.90
CA THR A 133 14.71 -25.24 -11.48
C THR A 133 13.70 -25.92 -12.41
N PHE A 134 14.18 -26.43 -13.54
CA PHE A 134 13.38 -27.15 -14.52
C PHE A 134 13.90 -28.59 -14.62
N GLU A 135 13.04 -29.55 -14.32
CA GLU A 135 13.35 -30.97 -14.38
C GLU A 135 12.32 -31.69 -15.23
N VAL A 136 12.75 -32.69 -16.01
CA VAL A 136 11.86 -33.60 -16.71
C VAL A 136 11.97 -34.96 -16.05
N LEU A 137 10.87 -35.50 -15.59
CA LEU A 137 10.75 -36.81 -14.96
C LEU A 137 9.90 -37.72 -15.87
N ASP A 138 10.18 -39.02 -15.85
CA ASP A 138 9.38 -40.03 -16.53
C ASP A 138 9.11 -39.77 -18.04
N GLU A 139 10.01 -39.03 -18.71
CA GLU A 139 9.95 -38.68 -20.15
C GLU A 139 8.77 -37.79 -20.59
N ASP A 140 7.75 -37.61 -19.76
CA ASP A 140 6.54 -36.83 -20.07
C ASP A 140 6.14 -35.79 -19.02
N ARG A 141 6.75 -35.85 -17.83
CA ARG A 141 6.42 -34.96 -16.70
C ARG A 141 7.44 -33.86 -16.52
N ILE A 142 6.98 -32.62 -16.58
CA ILE A 142 7.78 -31.42 -16.26
C ILE A 142 7.52 -31.01 -14.81
N VAL A 143 8.60 -30.76 -14.08
CA VAL A 143 8.56 -30.28 -12.70
C VAL A 143 9.34 -28.97 -12.61
N LEU A 144 8.69 -27.93 -12.08
CA LEU A 144 9.25 -26.61 -11.81
C LEU A 144 9.31 -26.41 -10.29
N THR A 145 10.50 -26.22 -9.77
CA THR A 145 10.69 -25.93 -8.34
C THR A 145 11.27 -24.52 -8.20
N PRO A 146 10.64 -23.63 -7.39
CA PRO A 146 11.21 -22.32 -7.15
C PRO A 146 12.52 -22.45 -6.37
N THR A 147 13.54 -21.68 -6.74
CA THR A 147 14.81 -21.61 -6.01
C THR A 147 14.66 -20.76 -4.74
N ASP A 148 15.49 -20.97 -3.75
CA ASP A 148 15.45 -20.20 -2.51
C ASP A 148 15.76 -18.71 -2.79
N GLU A 149 16.74 -18.43 -3.64
CA GLU A 149 17.07 -17.08 -4.09
C GLU A 149 15.90 -16.44 -4.85
N GLY A 150 15.21 -17.20 -5.70
CA GLY A 150 14.03 -16.76 -6.40
C GLY A 150 12.87 -16.41 -5.46
N ILE A 151 12.69 -17.16 -4.37
CA ILE A 151 11.68 -16.88 -3.35
C ILE A 151 12.07 -15.62 -2.56
N GLU A 152 13.33 -15.51 -2.14
CA GLU A 152 13.83 -14.35 -1.40
C GLU A 152 13.67 -13.04 -2.19
N GLN A 153 13.97 -13.08 -3.49
CA GLN A 153 13.75 -11.96 -4.40
C GLN A 153 12.26 -11.64 -4.55
N ALA A 154 11.40 -12.67 -4.66
CA ALA A 154 9.96 -12.47 -4.74
C ALA A 154 9.38 -11.83 -3.47
N VAL A 155 9.84 -12.27 -2.30
CA VAL A 155 9.46 -11.65 -1.00
C VAL A 155 9.94 -10.21 -0.96
N THR A 156 11.16 -9.94 -1.39
CA THR A 156 11.71 -8.56 -1.42
C THR A 156 10.85 -7.66 -2.32
N ASN A 157 10.53 -8.10 -3.53
CA ASN A 157 9.70 -7.34 -4.47
C ASN A 157 8.27 -7.14 -3.94
N ALA A 158 7.69 -8.18 -3.32
CA ALA A 158 6.38 -8.09 -2.69
C ALA A 158 6.37 -7.07 -1.54
N MET A 159 7.43 -7.04 -0.72
CA MET A 159 7.57 -6.09 0.39
C MET A 159 7.78 -4.66 -0.09
N ASP A 160 8.52 -4.44 -1.19
CA ASP A 160 8.69 -3.12 -1.78
C ASP A 160 7.34 -2.60 -2.31
N SER A 161 6.62 -3.44 -3.06
CA SER A 161 5.28 -3.10 -3.54
C SER A 161 4.29 -2.88 -2.38
N ALA A 162 4.31 -3.73 -1.34
CA ALA A 162 3.49 -3.56 -0.16
C ALA A 162 3.78 -2.23 0.56
N THR A 163 5.04 -1.84 0.66
CA THR A 163 5.44 -0.56 1.27
C THR A 163 4.86 0.63 0.51
N GLU A 164 4.86 0.59 -0.82
CA GLU A 164 4.26 1.63 -1.66
C GLU A 164 2.72 1.68 -1.53
N VAL A 165 2.06 0.51 -1.48
CA VAL A 165 0.61 0.44 -1.26
C VAL A 165 0.24 0.98 0.11
N VAL A 166 0.98 0.59 1.16
CA VAL A 166 0.79 1.10 2.53
C VAL A 166 0.96 2.62 2.55
N ARG A 167 1.99 3.16 1.87
CA ARG A 167 2.19 4.61 1.76
C ARG A 167 1.00 5.30 1.13
N LYS A 168 0.54 4.83 -0.03
CA LYS A 168 -0.63 5.40 -0.72
C LYS A 168 -1.89 5.37 0.15
N ARG A 169 -2.13 4.27 0.87
CA ARG A 169 -3.29 4.16 1.77
C ARG A 169 -3.26 5.18 2.90
N ILE A 170 -2.08 5.42 3.47
CA ILE A 170 -1.91 6.37 4.57
C ILE A 170 -1.99 7.81 4.06
N ASP A 171 -1.42 8.10 2.88
CA ASP A 171 -1.51 9.42 2.25
C ASP A 171 -2.98 9.82 1.96
N GLU A 172 -3.82 8.85 1.55
CA GLU A 172 -5.26 9.05 1.32
C GLU A 172 -6.06 9.37 2.61
N LEU A 173 -5.54 8.99 3.78
CA LEU A 173 -6.12 9.41 5.07
C LEU A 173 -5.84 10.87 5.40
N GLY A 174 -5.04 11.58 4.57
CA GLY A 174 -4.66 12.97 4.80
C GLY A 174 -3.75 13.16 6.01
N THR A 175 -3.06 12.11 6.43
CA THR A 175 -2.12 12.17 7.56
C THR A 175 -0.86 12.94 7.18
N ARG A 176 -0.32 13.70 8.14
CA ARG A 176 0.90 14.49 7.91
C ARG A 176 2.13 13.60 8.10
N GLU A 177 2.92 13.45 7.03
CA GLU A 177 4.26 12.83 7.02
C GLU A 177 4.38 11.50 7.78
N PRO A 178 3.73 10.42 7.30
CA PRO A 178 3.91 9.11 7.89
C PRO A 178 5.34 8.62 7.67
N THR A 179 5.92 7.98 8.67
CA THR A 179 7.20 7.30 8.53
C THR A 179 6.94 5.83 8.23
N ILE A 180 7.33 5.38 7.03
CA ILE A 180 7.15 3.99 6.59
C ILE A 180 8.52 3.45 6.21
N ILE A 181 9.01 2.48 7.00
CA ILE A 181 10.37 1.94 6.86
C ILE A 181 10.31 0.41 6.85
N ARG A 182 11.01 -0.21 5.91
CA ARG A 182 11.25 -1.66 5.96
C ARG A 182 12.19 -2.01 7.10
N GLN A 183 11.82 -3.03 7.88
CA GLN A 183 12.64 -3.58 8.95
C GLN A 183 12.94 -5.06 8.64
N GLY A 184 14.14 -5.33 8.14
CA GLY A 184 14.51 -6.66 7.65
C GLY A 184 13.79 -7.04 6.36
N ALA A 185 13.68 -8.37 6.12
CA ALA A 185 13.14 -8.89 4.86
C ALA A 185 11.59 -8.92 4.81
N GLN A 186 10.91 -8.99 5.97
CA GLN A 186 9.49 -9.36 6.05
C GLN A 186 8.64 -8.38 6.86
N ARG A 187 9.20 -7.27 7.36
CA ARG A 187 8.50 -6.34 8.25
C ARG A 187 8.49 -4.92 7.72
N ILE A 188 7.41 -4.23 8.00
CA ILE A 188 7.21 -2.80 7.72
C ILE A 188 6.82 -2.11 9.02
N VAL A 189 7.59 -1.11 9.41
CA VAL A 189 7.28 -0.19 10.50
C VAL A 189 6.49 0.97 9.91
N VAL A 190 5.32 1.23 10.47
CA VAL A 190 4.45 2.34 10.10
C VAL A 190 4.28 3.23 11.33
N GLN A 191 4.62 4.50 11.21
CA GLN A 191 4.44 5.50 12.24
C GLN A 191 3.61 6.65 11.66
N VAL A 192 2.48 6.92 12.28
CA VAL A 192 1.56 7.97 11.84
C VAL A 192 1.35 8.96 12.98
N PRO A 193 2.04 10.12 12.94
CA PRO A 193 1.89 11.15 13.96
C PRO A 193 0.49 11.76 13.92
N GLY A 194 -0.06 12.06 15.10
CA GLY A 194 -1.34 12.75 15.24
C GLY A 194 -2.58 11.91 14.87
N LEU A 195 -2.45 10.60 14.67
CA LEU A 195 -3.57 9.70 14.47
C LEU A 195 -3.95 9.01 15.79
N ASP A 196 -5.08 9.42 16.35
CA ASP A 196 -5.55 8.95 17.66
C ASP A 196 -6.30 7.63 17.59
N ASP A 197 -6.82 7.24 16.42
CA ASP A 197 -7.55 5.99 16.20
C ASP A 197 -6.71 4.95 15.44
N PRO A 198 -6.01 4.05 16.14
CA PRO A 198 -5.28 2.96 15.50
C PRO A 198 -6.22 1.92 14.86
N GLY A 199 -7.50 1.88 15.25
CA GLY A 199 -8.48 0.93 14.74
C GLY A 199 -8.76 1.16 13.25
N ALA A 200 -9.02 2.41 12.86
CA ALA A 200 -9.21 2.77 11.46
C ALA A 200 -7.98 2.47 10.60
N LEU A 201 -6.79 2.77 11.13
CA LEU A 201 -5.52 2.47 10.45
C LEU A 201 -5.33 0.96 10.28
N LYS A 202 -5.59 0.15 11.30
CA LYS A 202 -5.52 -1.32 11.20
C LYS A 202 -6.51 -1.89 10.21
N ALA A 203 -7.75 -1.41 10.23
CA ALA A 203 -8.77 -1.85 9.29
C ALA A 203 -8.33 -1.58 7.84
N LEU A 204 -7.74 -0.40 7.57
CA LEU A 204 -7.25 -0.04 6.25
C LEU A 204 -6.00 -0.82 5.81
N LEU A 205 -5.05 -1.04 6.73
CA LEU A 205 -3.80 -1.75 6.43
C LEU A 205 -3.95 -3.27 6.41
N GLY A 206 -4.93 -3.81 7.13
CA GLY A 206 -5.20 -5.26 7.19
C GLY A 206 -6.00 -5.81 6.00
N GLN A 207 -6.62 -4.93 5.19
CA GLN A 207 -7.35 -5.36 3.99
C GLN A 207 -6.36 -5.54 2.84
N THR A 208 -6.36 -6.72 2.21
CA THR A 208 -5.55 -6.93 1.00
C THR A 208 -6.12 -6.20 -0.21
N ALA A 209 -7.43 -5.99 -0.24
CA ALA A 209 -8.18 -5.37 -1.34
C ALA A 209 -7.93 -6.06 -2.69
N LYS A 210 -7.75 -7.38 -2.65
CA LYS A 210 -7.60 -8.20 -3.85
C LYS A 210 -8.97 -8.37 -4.50
N LEU A 211 -9.26 -7.51 -5.48
CA LEU A 211 -10.49 -7.54 -6.24
C LEU A 211 -10.36 -8.47 -7.44
N GLU A 212 -11.31 -9.37 -7.60
CA GLU A 212 -11.38 -10.29 -8.73
C GLU A 212 -12.80 -10.31 -9.29
N PHE A 213 -12.90 -10.35 -10.61
CA PHE A 213 -14.16 -10.48 -11.31
C PHE A 213 -14.17 -11.82 -12.04
N LYS A 214 -15.07 -12.73 -11.64
CA LYS A 214 -15.13 -14.09 -12.20
C LYS A 214 -16.54 -14.45 -12.63
N LEU A 215 -16.67 -15.20 -13.73
CA LEU A 215 -17.95 -15.72 -14.16
C LEU A 215 -18.43 -16.81 -13.19
N VAL A 216 -19.68 -16.76 -12.81
CA VAL A 216 -20.32 -17.82 -12.04
C VAL A 216 -20.50 -19.06 -12.91
N ASP A 217 -20.17 -20.23 -12.37
CA ASP A 217 -20.42 -21.51 -13.04
C ASP A 217 -21.84 -21.99 -12.73
N THR A 218 -22.75 -21.67 -13.65
CA THR A 218 -24.16 -22.05 -13.54
C THR A 218 -24.41 -23.55 -13.75
N ALA A 219 -23.41 -24.32 -14.15
CA ALA A 219 -23.52 -25.78 -14.30
C ALA A 219 -23.29 -26.52 -12.96
N ALA A 220 -22.74 -25.82 -11.95
CA ALA A 220 -22.55 -26.40 -10.61
C ALA A 220 -23.89 -26.59 -9.91
N ALA A 221 -24.16 -27.82 -9.45
CA ALA A 221 -25.37 -28.06 -8.66
C ALA A 221 -25.26 -27.40 -7.28
N PRO A 222 -26.31 -26.73 -6.77
CA PRO A 222 -26.28 -26.10 -5.45
C PRO A 222 -25.95 -27.07 -4.31
N SER A 223 -26.34 -28.34 -4.45
CA SER A 223 -26.05 -29.42 -3.49
C SER A 223 -24.53 -29.69 -3.40
N ASP A 224 -23.84 -29.69 -4.52
CA ASP A 224 -22.41 -29.98 -4.60
C ASP A 224 -21.61 -28.82 -4.05
N VAL A 225 -22.03 -27.57 -4.38
CA VAL A 225 -21.45 -26.34 -3.83
C VAL A 225 -21.58 -26.31 -2.30
N ALA A 226 -22.75 -26.71 -1.75
CA ALA A 226 -22.97 -26.77 -0.31
C ALA A 226 -22.08 -27.83 0.39
N GLN A 227 -21.69 -28.89 -0.33
CA GLN A 227 -20.77 -29.93 0.14
C GLN A 227 -19.29 -29.59 -0.09
N GLY A 228 -18.99 -28.45 -0.70
CA GLY A 228 -17.63 -28.07 -1.02
C GLY A 228 -17.03 -28.75 -2.27
N ILE A 229 -17.89 -29.36 -3.12
CA ILE A 229 -17.45 -30.06 -4.33
C ILE A 229 -17.54 -29.10 -5.51
N ALA A 230 -16.37 -28.66 -5.99
CA ALA A 230 -16.28 -27.80 -7.17
C ALA A 230 -16.23 -28.62 -8.48
N PRO A 231 -16.97 -28.23 -9.54
CA PRO A 231 -16.80 -28.79 -10.86
C PRO A 231 -15.35 -28.58 -11.40
N PRO A 232 -14.87 -29.44 -12.30
CA PRO A 232 -13.55 -29.27 -12.92
C PRO A 232 -13.41 -27.90 -13.59
N GLY A 233 -12.39 -27.14 -13.21
CA GLY A 233 -12.13 -25.78 -13.71
C GLY A 233 -12.85 -24.65 -12.99
N SER A 234 -13.61 -24.99 -11.95
CA SER A 234 -14.29 -24.02 -11.07
C SER A 234 -13.76 -24.12 -9.65
N GLU A 235 -14.01 -23.09 -8.86
CA GLU A 235 -13.70 -23.02 -7.44
C GLU A 235 -14.92 -22.51 -6.67
N ILE A 236 -15.01 -22.88 -5.39
CA ILE A 236 -16.12 -22.46 -4.52
C ILE A 236 -15.63 -21.28 -3.70
N VAL A 237 -16.38 -20.17 -3.79
CA VAL A 237 -16.08 -18.93 -3.07
C VAL A 237 -17.25 -18.60 -2.14
N PRO A 238 -16.98 -18.39 -0.83
CA PRO A 238 -18.02 -18.04 0.13
C PRO A 238 -18.47 -16.58 -0.07
N TYR A 239 -19.73 -16.29 0.25
CA TYR A 239 -20.23 -14.93 0.34
C TYR A 239 -19.69 -14.20 1.57
N ALA A 240 -19.47 -12.88 1.43
CA ALA A 240 -19.07 -12.03 2.55
C ALA A 240 -20.20 -11.93 3.60
N ASP A 241 -21.45 -11.90 3.16
CA ASP A 241 -22.65 -11.91 4.01
C ASP A 241 -23.63 -13.01 3.55
N PRO A 242 -23.42 -14.26 3.99
CA PRO A 242 -24.27 -15.38 3.62
C PRO A 242 -25.74 -15.23 4.05
N ALA A 243 -26.00 -14.47 5.12
CA ALA A 243 -27.35 -14.29 5.66
C ALA A 243 -28.22 -13.41 4.76
N SER A 244 -27.63 -12.48 4.03
CA SER A 244 -28.36 -11.58 3.16
C SER A 244 -28.73 -12.20 1.82
N GLU A 245 -27.88 -13.09 1.30
CA GLU A 245 -28.05 -13.70 -0.02
C GLU A 245 -28.80 -15.05 0.05
N GLY A 246 -28.95 -15.63 1.26
CA GLY A 246 -29.58 -16.94 1.47
C GLY A 246 -28.72 -18.11 0.94
N ILE A 247 -27.52 -17.85 0.47
CA ILE A 247 -26.59 -18.82 -0.11
C ILE A 247 -25.23 -18.64 0.55
N ALA A 248 -24.63 -19.73 1.03
CA ALA A 248 -23.35 -19.66 1.75
C ALA A 248 -22.14 -19.43 0.82
N ALA A 249 -22.17 -20.01 -0.38
CA ALA A 249 -21.07 -19.94 -1.34
C ALA A 249 -21.60 -20.15 -2.76
N ILE A 250 -20.80 -19.76 -3.76
CA ILE A 250 -21.06 -20.03 -5.18
C ILE A 250 -19.84 -20.62 -5.86
N ALA A 251 -20.07 -21.39 -6.93
CA ALA A 251 -19.01 -21.86 -7.81
C ALA A 251 -18.71 -20.79 -8.86
N VAL A 252 -17.43 -20.43 -9.01
CA VAL A 252 -16.96 -19.48 -10.02
C VAL A 252 -15.89 -20.14 -10.89
N ARG A 253 -15.75 -19.70 -12.12
CA ARG A 253 -14.68 -20.17 -13.01
C ARG A 253 -13.32 -19.70 -12.50
N ARG A 254 -12.39 -20.63 -12.31
CA ARG A 254 -11.06 -20.34 -11.79
C ARG A 254 -10.22 -19.47 -12.73
N LEU A 255 -10.40 -19.60 -14.04
CA LEU A 255 -9.63 -18.91 -15.07
C LEU A 255 -10.50 -18.00 -15.93
N GLY A 256 -9.89 -16.97 -16.50
CA GLY A 256 -10.55 -16.04 -17.43
C GLY A 256 -11.23 -14.84 -16.75
N GLY A 257 -11.01 -14.64 -15.45
CA GLY A 257 -11.46 -13.46 -14.73
C GLY A 257 -10.60 -12.22 -14.97
N ILE A 258 -11.02 -11.10 -14.40
CA ILE A 258 -10.28 -9.83 -14.41
C ILE A 258 -9.81 -9.56 -12.99
N LYS A 259 -8.54 -9.19 -12.85
CA LYS A 259 -7.93 -8.86 -11.56
C LYS A 259 -7.97 -7.35 -11.34
N GLY A 260 -8.04 -6.93 -10.09
CA GLY A 260 -8.05 -5.53 -9.68
C GLY A 260 -6.76 -4.75 -10.01
N ASP A 261 -5.70 -5.43 -10.42
CA ASP A 261 -4.45 -4.80 -10.86
C ASP A 261 -4.64 -3.87 -12.08
N SER A 262 -5.72 -4.06 -12.83
CA SER A 262 -6.11 -3.22 -13.98
C SER A 262 -6.97 -2.01 -13.58
N LEU A 263 -7.16 -1.73 -12.30
CA LEU A 263 -7.88 -0.53 -11.84
C LEU A 263 -6.98 0.70 -11.86
N THR A 264 -7.51 1.81 -12.37
CA THR A 264 -6.85 3.12 -12.34
C THR A 264 -7.42 4.02 -11.27
N ASP A 265 -8.71 3.88 -10.97
CA ASP A 265 -9.39 4.71 -9.98
C ASP A 265 -10.54 3.97 -9.32
N ALA A 266 -10.84 4.35 -8.08
CA ALA A 266 -11.99 3.90 -7.32
C ALA A 266 -12.49 5.02 -6.41
N MET A 267 -13.80 5.29 -6.42
CA MET A 267 -14.40 6.34 -5.59
C MET A 267 -15.75 5.91 -5.03
N GLN A 268 -16.03 6.35 -3.81
CA GLN A 268 -17.34 6.18 -3.22
C GLN A 268 -18.35 7.12 -3.92
N THR A 269 -19.50 6.60 -4.29
CA THR A 269 -20.61 7.36 -4.88
C THR A 269 -21.94 6.81 -4.38
N PHE A 270 -23.06 7.40 -4.82
CA PHE A 270 -24.39 6.89 -4.50
C PHE A 270 -25.06 6.40 -5.76
N GLU A 271 -25.74 5.28 -5.68
CA GLU A 271 -26.57 4.78 -6.76
C GLU A 271 -27.76 5.73 -7.00
N GLN A 272 -28.01 6.07 -8.26
CA GLN A 272 -29.00 7.09 -8.59
C GLN A 272 -30.44 6.68 -8.28
N GLN A 273 -30.75 5.38 -8.23
CA GLN A 273 -32.13 4.88 -8.05
C GLN A 273 -32.43 4.59 -6.57
N THR A 274 -31.50 3.96 -5.86
CA THR A 274 -31.69 3.51 -4.47
C THR A 274 -31.10 4.47 -3.45
N ASN A 275 -30.23 5.39 -3.88
CA ASN A 275 -29.42 6.28 -3.05
C ASN A 275 -28.56 5.51 -2.01
N GLU A 276 -28.21 4.26 -2.33
CA GLU A 276 -27.30 3.45 -1.53
C GLU A 276 -25.85 3.76 -1.84
N PRO A 277 -24.93 3.69 -0.85
CA PRO A 277 -23.50 3.88 -1.10
C PRO A 277 -22.94 2.73 -1.96
N VAL A 278 -22.25 3.08 -3.04
CA VAL A 278 -21.57 2.14 -3.94
C VAL A 278 -20.16 2.60 -4.23
N VAL A 279 -19.30 1.70 -4.72
CA VAL A 279 -17.96 2.05 -5.17
C VAL A 279 -17.91 2.01 -6.69
N SER A 280 -17.70 3.19 -7.30
CA SER A 280 -17.43 3.32 -8.74
C SER A 280 -15.96 3.02 -8.99
N ILE A 281 -15.69 2.14 -9.96
CA ILE A 281 -14.33 1.74 -10.35
C ILE A 281 -14.11 2.04 -11.84
N THR A 282 -12.87 2.38 -12.17
CA THR A 282 -12.44 2.63 -13.55
C THR A 282 -11.22 1.77 -13.85
N PHE A 283 -11.28 1.06 -14.99
CA PHE A 283 -10.17 0.23 -15.47
C PHE A 283 -9.22 1.01 -16.37
N ASP A 284 -8.00 0.55 -16.47
CA ASP A 284 -7.06 0.97 -17.51
C ASP A 284 -7.54 0.52 -18.92
N GLN A 285 -6.85 0.94 -19.96
CA GLN A 285 -7.23 0.62 -21.32
C GLN A 285 -7.25 -0.89 -21.60
N GLN A 286 -6.33 -1.65 -21.01
CA GLN A 286 -6.25 -3.11 -21.20
C GLN A 286 -7.32 -3.85 -20.40
N GLY A 287 -7.51 -3.48 -19.15
CA GLY A 287 -8.57 -4.00 -18.28
C GLY A 287 -9.95 -3.69 -18.83
N GLY A 288 -10.19 -2.46 -19.28
CA GLY A 288 -11.44 -2.04 -19.90
C GLY A 288 -11.76 -2.83 -21.17
N ALA A 289 -10.77 -3.08 -22.03
CA ALA A 289 -10.95 -3.89 -23.23
C ALA A 289 -11.26 -5.38 -22.88
N LYS A 290 -10.59 -5.94 -21.87
CA LYS A 290 -10.89 -7.30 -21.37
C LYS A 290 -12.28 -7.37 -20.75
N PHE A 291 -12.65 -6.34 -19.98
CA PHE A 291 -13.96 -6.24 -19.32
C PHE A 291 -15.09 -6.12 -20.35
N ALA A 292 -14.91 -5.26 -21.36
CA ALA A 292 -15.85 -5.12 -22.46
C ALA A 292 -16.05 -6.43 -23.23
N LYS A 293 -14.96 -7.13 -23.56
CA LYS A 293 -15.03 -8.44 -24.23
C LYS A 293 -15.75 -9.47 -23.37
N LEU A 294 -15.40 -9.56 -22.08
CA LEU A 294 -15.98 -10.54 -21.15
C LEU A 294 -17.47 -10.30 -20.96
N THR A 295 -17.89 -9.04 -20.78
CA THR A 295 -19.31 -8.68 -20.62
C THR A 295 -20.10 -8.89 -21.91
N THR A 296 -19.51 -8.64 -23.10
CA THR A 296 -20.14 -8.90 -24.40
C THR A 296 -20.38 -10.38 -24.66
N GLU A 297 -19.42 -11.23 -24.33
CA GLU A 297 -19.53 -12.69 -24.55
C GLU A 297 -20.45 -13.39 -23.52
N ASN A 298 -20.78 -12.73 -22.41
CA ASN A 298 -21.49 -13.34 -21.29
C ASN A 298 -22.72 -12.54 -20.83
N VAL A 299 -23.41 -11.86 -21.75
CA VAL A 299 -24.69 -11.20 -21.46
C VAL A 299 -25.70 -12.20 -20.90
N ASN A 300 -26.48 -11.79 -19.90
CA ASN A 300 -27.46 -12.58 -19.13
C ASN A 300 -26.85 -13.70 -18.26
N LYS A 301 -25.51 -13.67 -18.02
CA LYS A 301 -24.88 -14.59 -17.06
C LYS A 301 -24.52 -13.85 -15.78
N PRO A 302 -24.55 -14.51 -14.62
CA PRO A 302 -24.10 -13.92 -13.37
C PRO A 302 -22.58 -13.78 -13.33
N PHE A 303 -22.15 -12.66 -12.75
CA PHE A 303 -20.76 -12.26 -12.69
C PHE A 303 -20.39 -11.91 -11.23
N ALA A 304 -19.56 -12.73 -10.63
CA ALA A 304 -19.17 -12.56 -9.24
C ALA A 304 -18.10 -11.46 -9.07
N ILE A 305 -18.36 -10.56 -8.15
CA ILE A 305 -17.40 -9.57 -7.65
C ILE A 305 -16.83 -10.12 -6.34
N ILE A 306 -15.56 -10.46 -6.34
CA ILE A 306 -14.88 -11.16 -5.26
C ILE A 306 -13.84 -10.21 -4.68
N LEU A 307 -13.88 -10.01 -3.36
CA LEU A 307 -12.91 -9.21 -2.62
C LEU A 307 -12.29 -10.08 -1.53
N ASP A 308 -10.97 -10.20 -1.53
CA ASP A 308 -10.20 -10.97 -0.54
C ASP A 308 -10.74 -12.40 -0.36
N GLY A 309 -11.08 -13.05 -1.49
CA GLY A 309 -11.59 -14.42 -1.51
C GLY A 309 -13.04 -14.60 -1.05
N LYS A 310 -13.82 -13.51 -0.94
CA LYS A 310 -15.24 -13.54 -0.59
C LYS A 310 -16.07 -12.82 -1.65
N VAL A 311 -17.20 -13.40 -2.01
CA VAL A 311 -18.14 -12.77 -2.95
C VAL A 311 -18.87 -11.62 -2.25
N LEU A 312 -18.75 -10.42 -2.80
CA LEU A 312 -19.52 -9.26 -2.35
C LEU A 312 -20.92 -9.26 -2.97
N SER A 313 -20.97 -9.51 -4.27
CA SER A 313 -22.23 -9.59 -5.03
C SER A 313 -22.01 -10.38 -6.31
N ALA A 314 -23.09 -10.91 -6.88
CA ALA A 314 -23.04 -11.66 -8.14
C ALA A 314 -24.19 -11.21 -9.08
N PRO A 315 -24.16 -9.96 -9.58
CA PRO A 315 -25.19 -9.44 -10.48
C PRO A 315 -25.15 -10.13 -11.85
N ASN A 316 -26.28 -10.12 -12.55
CA ASN A 316 -26.31 -10.50 -13.96
C ASN A 316 -25.76 -9.39 -14.84
N ILE A 317 -25.06 -9.76 -15.90
CA ILE A 317 -24.62 -8.82 -16.94
C ILE A 317 -25.83 -8.50 -17.83
N ASN A 318 -26.48 -7.36 -17.63
CA ASN A 318 -27.67 -7.00 -18.41
C ASN A 318 -27.33 -6.54 -19.82
N GLU A 319 -26.19 -5.84 -19.98
CA GLU A 319 -25.73 -5.32 -21.26
C GLU A 319 -24.20 -5.29 -21.30
N PRO A 320 -23.58 -5.24 -22.50
CA PRO A 320 -22.14 -5.07 -22.64
C PRO A 320 -21.66 -3.75 -22.03
N ILE A 321 -20.65 -3.83 -21.15
CA ILE A 321 -20.06 -2.66 -20.49
C ILE A 321 -18.81 -2.24 -21.27
N LEU A 322 -18.98 -1.27 -22.19
CA LEU A 322 -17.90 -0.82 -23.08
C LEU A 322 -17.10 0.38 -22.52
N GLY A 323 -17.64 1.06 -21.51
CA GLY A 323 -17.10 2.31 -20.97
C GLY A 323 -15.86 2.16 -20.07
N GLY A 324 -15.41 0.94 -19.79
CA GLY A 324 -14.25 0.69 -18.91
C GLY A 324 -14.48 1.11 -17.45
N SER A 325 -15.72 1.35 -17.03
CA SER A 325 -16.10 1.63 -15.65
C SER A 325 -17.22 0.70 -15.18
N ALA A 326 -17.26 0.40 -13.90
CA ALA A 326 -18.27 -0.42 -13.28
C ALA A 326 -18.59 0.08 -11.86
N GLN A 327 -19.70 -0.38 -11.29
CA GLN A 327 -20.07 -0.07 -9.92
C GLN A 327 -20.12 -1.37 -9.11
N ILE A 328 -19.50 -1.34 -7.93
CA ILE A 328 -19.58 -2.40 -6.96
C ILE A 328 -20.68 -2.02 -5.98
N SER A 329 -21.79 -2.72 -6.09
CA SER A 329 -22.91 -2.63 -5.14
C SER A 329 -22.75 -3.66 -4.03
N GLY A 330 -23.22 -3.33 -2.83
CA GLY A 330 -23.19 -4.17 -1.66
C GLY A 330 -23.88 -3.43 -0.52
N ARG A 331 -24.04 -4.04 0.64
CA ARG A 331 -24.59 -3.33 1.80
C ARG A 331 -23.54 -2.47 2.49
N PHE A 332 -23.03 -1.49 1.76
CA PHE A 332 -22.01 -0.58 2.27
C PHE A 332 -22.64 0.54 3.11
N THR A 333 -21.97 0.91 4.17
CA THR A 333 -22.11 2.24 4.76
C THR A 333 -21.25 3.22 3.96
N VAL A 334 -21.50 4.52 4.07
CA VAL A 334 -20.67 5.55 3.43
C VAL A 334 -19.20 5.38 3.82
N GLU A 335 -18.95 5.06 5.08
CA GLU A 335 -17.61 4.87 5.62
C GLU A 335 -16.92 3.60 5.06
N SER A 336 -17.62 2.46 5.03
CA SER A 336 -17.07 1.21 4.48
C SER A 336 -16.85 1.30 2.98
N ALA A 337 -17.74 1.97 2.23
CA ALA A 337 -17.56 2.22 0.80
C ALA A 337 -16.35 3.12 0.53
N ASN A 338 -16.13 4.16 1.36
CA ASN A 338 -14.97 5.03 1.25
C ASN A 338 -13.67 4.30 1.57
N GLN A 339 -13.63 3.49 2.64
CA GLN A 339 -12.47 2.66 2.99
C GLN A 339 -12.13 1.67 1.85
N LEU A 340 -13.15 1.03 1.28
CA LEU A 340 -12.97 0.14 0.13
C LEU A 340 -12.43 0.89 -1.08
N ALA A 341 -12.98 2.07 -1.40
CA ALA A 341 -12.52 2.90 -2.50
C ALA A 341 -11.04 3.30 -2.34
N ILE A 342 -10.63 3.73 -1.14
CA ILE A 342 -9.23 4.03 -0.81
C ILE A 342 -8.36 2.78 -1.00
N SER A 343 -8.80 1.64 -0.49
CA SER A 343 -8.05 0.37 -0.58
C SER A 343 -7.86 -0.08 -2.03
N LEU A 344 -8.90 0.03 -2.87
CA LEU A 344 -8.84 -0.32 -4.29
C LEU A 344 -7.99 0.66 -5.09
N ARG A 345 -8.11 1.96 -4.84
CA ARG A 345 -7.32 3.01 -5.53
C ARG A 345 -5.84 2.94 -5.19
N SER A 346 -5.51 2.62 -3.94
CA SER A 346 -4.12 2.42 -3.52
C SER A 346 -3.49 1.15 -4.08
N GLY A 347 -4.31 0.22 -4.56
CA GLY A 347 -3.92 -1.08 -5.10
C GLY A 347 -3.98 -2.22 -4.08
N ALA A 348 -4.05 -3.44 -4.61
CA ALA A 348 -4.03 -4.64 -3.78
C ALA A 348 -2.67 -4.85 -3.11
N LEU A 349 -2.68 -5.31 -1.86
CA LEU A 349 -1.46 -5.76 -1.21
C LEU A 349 -1.02 -7.09 -1.86
N PRO A 350 0.24 -7.20 -2.29
CA PRO A 350 0.75 -8.42 -2.91
C PRO A 350 0.94 -9.56 -1.90
N VAL A 351 0.87 -9.24 -0.61
CA VAL A 351 0.99 -10.18 0.51
C VAL A 351 0.15 -9.68 1.67
N ASP A 352 -0.45 -10.61 2.43
CA ASP A 352 -1.18 -10.26 3.65
C ASP A 352 -0.20 -9.74 4.70
N LEU A 353 -0.53 -8.59 5.27
CA LEU A 353 0.22 -7.98 6.34
C LEU A 353 -0.52 -8.19 7.66
N THR A 354 0.13 -8.83 8.61
CA THR A 354 -0.39 -9.03 9.97
C THR A 354 0.23 -8.03 10.93
N VAL A 355 -0.59 -7.46 11.81
CA VAL A 355 -0.10 -6.57 12.88
C VAL A 355 0.55 -7.43 13.96
N VAL A 356 1.86 -7.27 14.13
CA VAL A 356 2.65 -8.00 15.16
C VAL A 356 2.78 -7.16 16.42
N GLU A 357 2.98 -5.87 16.27
CA GLU A 357 3.14 -4.95 17.38
C GLU A 357 2.37 -3.66 17.09
N GLU A 358 1.72 -3.17 18.13
CA GLU A 358 1.00 -1.90 18.12
C GLU A 358 1.37 -1.12 19.36
N ARG A 359 1.75 0.13 19.16
CA ARG A 359 1.96 1.10 20.24
C ARG A 359 1.27 2.39 19.88
N THR A 360 0.40 2.86 20.74
CA THR A 360 -0.24 4.15 20.58
C THR A 360 0.28 5.08 21.66
N VAL A 361 0.77 6.23 21.26
CA VAL A 361 1.17 7.31 22.16
C VAL A 361 0.02 8.31 22.18
N GLY A 362 -0.67 8.38 23.30
CA GLY A 362 -1.77 9.36 23.45
C GLY A 362 -1.27 10.80 23.32
N PRO A 363 -2.07 11.70 22.75
CA PRO A 363 -1.70 13.11 22.56
C PRO A 363 -1.37 13.81 23.87
N ASP A 364 -1.97 13.39 24.98
CA ASP A 364 -1.73 13.97 26.32
C ASP A 364 -0.29 13.74 26.80
N LEU A 365 0.30 12.57 26.52
CA LEU A 365 1.69 12.26 26.88
C LEU A 365 2.67 13.11 26.07
N GLY A 366 2.39 13.28 24.77
CA GLY A 366 3.15 14.16 23.88
C GLY A 366 3.08 15.62 24.34
N ALA A 367 1.89 16.13 24.63
CA ALA A 367 1.67 17.51 25.07
C ALA A 367 2.37 17.81 26.42
N ASP A 368 2.36 16.88 27.38
CA ASP A 368 3.06 17.06 28.66
C ASP A 368 4.57 17.07 28.48
N SER A 369 5.11 16.19 27.62
CA SER A 369 6.53 16.16 27.29
C SER A 369 6.99 17.44 26.59
N ILE A 370 6.20 17.95 25.62
CA ILE A 370 6.46 19.24 24.96
C ILE A 370 6.47 20.37 25.99
N ARG A 371 5.47 20.44 26.86
CA ARG A 371 5.35 21.50 27.85
C ARG A 371 6.53 21.52 28.82
N LYS A 372 6.91 20.36 29.35
CA LYS A 372 8.07 20.22 30.25
C LYS A 372 9.37 20.54 29.55
N GLY A 373 9.56 20.04 28.32
CA GLY A 373 10.73 20.32 27.50
C GLY A 373 10.86 21.80 27.13
N MET A 374 9.76 22.45 26.73
CA MET A 374 9.76 23.88 26.45
C MET A 374 10.12 24.74 27.68
N ILE A 375 9.55 24.42 28.87
CA ILE A 375 9.88 25.12 30.09
C ILE A 375 11.36 24.98 30.44
N ALA A 376 11.89 23.74 30.36
CA ALA A 376 13.31 23.48 30.63
C ALA A 376 14.23 24.23 29.65
N MET A 377 13.91 24.22 28.37
CA MET A 377 14.66 24.92 27.33
C MET A 377 14.61 26.44 27.54
N LEU A 378 13.43 27.01 27.87
CA LEU A 378 13.26 28.42 28.13
C LEU A 378 14.08 28.85 29.34
N VAL A 379 14.02 28.12 30.44
CA VAL A 379 14.77 28.39 31.67
C VAL A 379 16.27 28.32 31.39
N GLY A 380 16.74 27.27 30.69
CA GLY A 380 18.15 27.11 30.32
C GLY A 380 18.66 28.23 29.40
N THR A 381 17.87 28.62 28.40
CA THR A 381 18.21 29.72 27.48
C THR A 381 18.27 31.06 28.20
N VAL A 382 17.29 31.39 29.09
CA VAL A 382 17.30 32.60 29.86
C VAL A 382 18.49 32.65 30.81
N ALA A 383 18.80 31.54 31.50
CA ALA A 383 19.96 31.46 32.38
C ALA A 383 21.28 31.67 31.60
N LEU A 384 21.40 31.04 30.43
CA LEU A 384 22.56 31.21 29.54
C LEU A 384 22.71 32.68 29.09
N MET A 385 21.63 33.29 28.62
CA MET A 385 21.62 34.70 28.21
C MET A 385 22.00 35.64 29.36
N ALA A 386 21.43 35.41 30.55
CA ALA A 386 21.78 36.16 31.73
C ALA A 386 23.25 36.06 32.10
N PHE A 387 23.81 34.85 32.05
CA PHE A 387 25.23 34.58 32.27
C PHE A 387 26.14 35.33 31.24
N ILE A 388 25.79 35.23 29.95
CA ILE A 388 26.55 35.92 28.89
C ILE A 388 26.52 37.45 29.05
N VAL A 389 25.36 38.01 29.35
CA VAL A 389 25.22 39.46 29.59
C VAL A 389 25.97 39.89 30.83
N ALA A 390 25.91 39.14 31.92
CA ALA A 390 26.65 39.43 33.15
C ALA A 390 28.15 39.39 32.98
N THR A 391 28.66 38.47 32.16
CA THR A 391 30.11 38.26 31.95
C THR A 391 30.69 39.24 30.91
N TYR A 392 29.98 39.50 29.80
CA TYR A 392 30.48 40.28 28.66
C TYR A 392 29.82 41.66 28.51
N GLY A 393 28.88 42.05 29.36
CA GLY A 393 28.20 43.34 29.34
C GLY A 393 27.56 43.62 27.97
N ARG A 394 27.89 44.79 27.37
CA ARG A 394 27.31 45.18 26.06
C ARG A 394 27.59 44.21 24.91
N PHE A 395 28.74 43.56 24.90
CA PHE A 395 29.06 42.53 23.90
C PHE A 395 28.20 41.28 24.08
N GLY A 396 27.82 40.98 25.31
CA GLY A 396 26.90 39.91 25.62
C GLY A 396 25.52 40.09 24.97
N LEU A 397 25.02 41.32 24.89
CA LEU A 397 23.76 41.64 24.19
C LEU A 397 23.81 41.30 22.72
N TYR A 398 24.92 41.62 22.04
CA TYR A 398 25.09 41.27 20.63
C TYR A 398 25.18 39.75 20.43
N ALA A 399 25.84 39.05 21.34
CA ALA A 399 25.92 37.58 21.32
C ALA A 399 24.54 36.93 21.54
N CYS A 400 23.73 37.44 22.46
CA CYS A 400 22.36 37.01 22.68
C CYS A 400 21.47 37.24 21.45
N ALA A 401 21.58 38.38 20.79
CA ALA A 401 20.84 38.68 19.56
C ALA A 401 21.22 37.69 18.45
N ALA A 402 22.54 37.41 18.29
CA ALA A 402 23.00 36.42 17.32
C ALA A 402 22.49 35.01 17.62
N LEU A 403 22.40 34.61 18.91
CA LEU A 403 21.84 33.32 19.32
C LEU A 403 20.34 33.19 18.95
N VAL A 404 19.55 34.23 19.23
CA VAL A 404 18.13 34.26 18.87
C VAL A 404 17.94 34.16 17.36
N ILE A 405 18.69 34.93 16.58
CA ILE A 405 18.66 34.87 15.11
C ILE A 405 19.01 33.45 14.62
N ASN A 406 20.02 32.82 15.21
CA ASN A 406 20.44 31.47 14.84
C ASN A 406 19.34 30.44 15.08
N VAL A 407 18.67 30.48 16.26
CA VAL A 407 17.56 29.60 16.58
C VAL A 407 16.40 29.80 15.60
N LEU A 408 16.04 31.05 15.29
CA LEU A 408 14.98 31.35 14.31
C LEU A 408 15.35 30.87 12.91
N MET A 409 16.62 30.99 12.50
CA MET A 409 17.09 30.45 11.22
C MET A 409 16.97 28.93 11.17
N ILE A 410 17.37 28.22 12.22
CA ILE A 410 17.25 26.75 12.27
C ILE A 410 15.78 26.32 12.14
N LEU A 411 14.87 26.97 12.88
CA LEU A 411 13.44 26.69 12.77
C LEU A 411 12.90 26.98 11.37
N GLY A 412 13.35 28.08 10.74
CA GLY A 412 12.96 28.41 9.38
C GLY A 412 13.47 27.42 8.35
N VAL A 413 14.71 26.95 8.48
CA VAL A 413 15.24 25.89 7.59
C VAL A 413 14.45 24.59 7.78
N MET A 414 14.18 24.18 9.02
CA MET A 414 13.41 22.98 9.30
C MET A 414 11.99 23.06 8.71
N ALA A 415 11.36 24.23 8.78
CA ALA A 415 10.03 24.43 8.21
C ALA A 415 10.03 24.39 6.66
N ILE A 416 11.06 24.91 5.99
CA ILE A 416 11.18 24.86 4.53
C ILE A 416 11.51 23.45 4.02
N VAL A 417 12.38 22.74 4.75
CA VAL A 417 12.80 21.38 4.36
C VAL A 417 11.78 20.31 4.80
N ASN A 418 10.73 20.72 5.51
CA ASN A 418 9.68 19.81 6.03
C ASN A 418 10.26 18.70 6.92
N THR A 419 11.23 19.00 7.77
CA THR A 419 11.83 18.02 8.66
C THR A 419 10.99 17.83 9.91
N THR A 420 10.90 16.58 10.41
CA THR A 420 10.21 16.26 11.66
C THR A 420 11.09 16.52 12.89
N LEU A 421 10.55 17.22 13.86
CA LEU A 421 11.19 17.44 15.16
C LEU A 421 10.86 16.27 16.09
N THR A 422 11.87 15.49 16.49
CA THR A 422 11.74 14.38 17.45
C THR A 422 12.44 14.74 18.75
N CYS A 423 12.11 14.05 19.85
CA CYS A 423 12.81 14.23 21.14
C CYS A 423 14.32 14.03 21.03
N ARG A 424 14.80 13.20 20.10
CA ARG A 424 16.25 12.99 19.86
C ARG A 424 16.94 14.20 19.23
N ALA A 425 16.20 15.05 18.54
CA ALA A 425 16.74 16.26 17.93
C ALA A 425 16.82 17.45 18.91
N LEU A 426 16.13 17.35 20.04
CA LEU A 426 16.25 18.32 21.13
C LEU A 426 17.47 17.96 21.99
N PRO A 427 18.38 18.90 22.27
CA PRO A 427 19.60 18.64 23.05
C PRO A 427 19.34 18.38 24.55
N VAL A 428 18.10 18.27 24.93
CA VAL A 428 17.67 17.98 26.31
C VAL A 428 17.18 16.52 26.30
N SER A 429 17.93 15.65 26.97
CA SER A 429 17.54 14.26 27.20
C SER A 429 16.15 14.21 27.83
N CYS A 430 15.20 13.61 27.11
CA CYS A 430 13.91 13.21 27.68
C CYS A 430 14.10 12.13 28.73
#